data_a7fa8a6503502de3ae43520b1630e0ab
#
_entry.id   a7fa8a6503502de3ae43520b1630e0ab
#
_cell.length_a   1.000
_cell.length_b   1.000
_cell.length_c   1.000
_cell.angle_alpha   90.00
_cell.angle_beta   90.00
_cell.angle_gamma   90.00
#
_symmetry.space_group_name_H-M   'P 1'
#
loop_
_entity.id
_entity.type
_entity.pdbx_description
1 polymer ?
#
loop_
_entity_poly.entity_id
_entity_poly.type
_entity_poly.pdbx_seq_one_letter_code
_entity_poly.pdbx_strand_id
1 'polypeptide(L)'
;MKKLFFATALLLLLLPAACAEDRAIGIIGGADGPTGIIIAEEGEQVMYQQITPEQAKTIMDSGEDVLILDTRAQDEYDAGHIPGAIVIPHDQIEARAHELPDEKDKTILVYCRSGRRSKLAAESLARLGYTSVLEFGGIIDWPYEVE
;
A
#
# COMPACT_ATOMS: atom_id res chain seq x y z
N MET A 1 60.35 -16.76 45.73
CA MET A 1 59.99 -18.20 45.92
C MET A 1 58.53 -18.40 45.51
N LYS A 2 58.29 -19.45 44.78
CA LYS A 2 57.02 -20.02 44.33
C LYS A 2 56.28 -19.28 43.20
N LYS A 3 56.53 -19.81 42.01
CA LYS A 3 55.83 -19.66 40.79
C LYS A 3 54.46 -20.35 40.90
N LEU A 4 53.37 -19.69 40.45
CA LEU A 4 52.10 -20.37 40.22
C LEU A 4 51.69 -20.09 38.78
N PHE A 5 51.73 -21.18 38.00
CA PHE A 5 51.22 -21.23 36.61
C PHE A 5 49.71 -21.32 36.66
N PHE A 6 49.01 -20.39 36.00
CA PHE A 6 47.63 -20.59 35.64
C PHE A 6 47.53 -20.78 34.13
N ALA A 7 47.19 -21.99 33.77
CA ALA A 7 46.85 -22.35 32.41
C ALA A 7 45.47 -21.82 32.08
N THR A 8 45.41 -20.89 31.12
CA THR A 8 44.15 -20.41 30.54
C THR A 8 43.74 -21.41 29.46
N ALA A 9 42.69 -22.16 29.74
CA ALA A 9 42.02 -23.01 28.76
C ALA A 9 41.27 -22.11 27.74
N LEU A 10 41.70 -22.18 26.50
CA LEU A 10 41.03 -21.56 25.35
C LEU A 10 39.79 -22.38 25.00
N LEU A 11 38.61 -21.94 25.45
CA LEU A 11 37.34 -22.51 25.09
C LEU A 11 36.90 -21.95 23.72
N LEU A 12 37.12 -22.75 22.70
CA LEU A 12 36.65 -22.50 21.33
C LEU A 12 35.13 -22.71 21.26
N LEU A 13 34.34 -21.64 21.38
CA LEU A 13 32.91 -21.66 21.16
C LEU A 13 32.63 -21.76 19.65
N LEU A 14 32.32 -22.99 19.21
CA LEU A 14 31.70 -23.22 17.92
C LEU A 14 30.29 -22.58 17.95
N LEU A 15 30.10 -21.48 17.21
CA LEU A 15 28.80 -20.97 16.88
C LEU A 15 28.16 -21.91 15.84
N PRO A 16 26.94 -22.40 16.05
CA PRO A 16 26.22 -23.08 15.00
C PRO A 16 25.81 -22.08 13.94
N ALA A 17 26.10 -22.40 12.70
CA ALA A 17 25.55 -21.70 11.53
C ALA A 17 24.04 -21.76 11.64
N ALA A 18 23.43 -20.60 11.83
CA ALA A 18 21.98 -20.44 11.72
C ALA A 18 21.59 -20.73 10.28
N CYS A 19 20.91 -21.85 10.08
CA CYS A 19 20.19 -22.14 8.87
C CYS A 19 19.25 -20.97 8.59
N ALA A 20 19.35 -20.39 7.40
CA ALA A 20 18.33 -19.52 6.86
C ALA A 20 17.03 -20.31 6.79
N GLU A 21 16.09 -20.01 7.67
CA GLU A 21 14.74 -20.53 7.57
C GLU A 21 14.09 -19.84 6.36
N ASP A 22 13.90 -20.65 5.34
CA ASP A 22 13.04 -20.39 4.21
C ASP A 22 11.63 -20.11 4.75
N ARG A 23 11.31 -18.86 4.98
CA ARG A 23 9.93 -18.45 5.30
C ARG A 23 9.11 -18.54 4.03
N ALA A 24 8.60 -19.74 3.77
CA ALA A 24 7.47 -19.89 2.89
C ALA A 24 6.31 -19.07 3.48
N ILE A 25 6.00 -17.93 2.85
CA ILE A 25 4.82 -17.16 3.15
C ILE A 25 3.63 -17.98 2.68
N GLY A 26 2.96 -18.63 3.63
CA GLY A 26 1.72 -19.31 3.40
C GLY A 26 0.65 -18.28 2.99
N ILE A 27 0.17 -18.38 1.77
CA ILE A 27 -1.03 -17.70 1.32
C ILE A 27 -2.19 -18.32 2.11
N ILE A 28 -2.66 -17.63 3.13
CA ILE A 28 -3.91 -17.99 3.80
C ILE A 28 -5.03 -17.45 2.90
N GLY A 29 -5.51 -18.31 2.00
CA GLY A 29 -6.73 -18.08 1.28
C GLY A 29 -7.92 -18.23 2.22
N GLY A 30 -8.42 -17.14 2.76
CA GLY A 30 -9.75 -17.03 3.32
C GLY A 30 -10.69 -16.62 2.20
N ALA A 31 -11.70 -17.46 1.90
CA ALA A 31 -12.77 -17.10 1.01
C ALA A 31 -13.62 -16.04 1.70
N ASP A 32 -13.50 -14.77 1.26
CA ASP A 32 -14.46 -13.68 1.37
C ASP A 32 -13.74 -12.33 1.24
N GLY A 33 -13.45 -11.94 -0.03
CA GLY A 33 -12.97 -10.62 -0.40
C GLY A 33 -11.48 -10.56 -0.80
N PRO A 34 -11.15 -9.78 -1.81
CA PRO A 34 -9.78 -9.64 -2.29
C PRO A 34 -8.95 -8.76 -1.36
N THR A 35 -8.40 -9.35 -0.30
CA THR A 35 -7.34 -8.70 0.47
C THR A 35 -6.01 -9.15 -0.11
N GLY A 36 -5.59 -8.53 -1.19
CA GLY A 36 -4.27 -8.74 -1.76
C GLY A 36 -3.26 -7.78 -1.12
N ILE A 37 -2.39 -8.27 -0.25
CA ILE A 37 -1.18 -7.54 0.11
C ILE A 37 -0.20 -7.77 -1.04
N ILE A 38 0.08 -6.73 -1.82
CA ILE A 38 1.07 -6.81 -2.90
C ILE A 38 2.42 -6.40 -2.32
N ILE A 39 3.38 -7.32 -2.37
CA ILE A 39 4.76 -7.08 -1.98
C ILE A 39 5.52 -6.73 -3.26
N ALA A 40 6.05 -5.52 -3.34
CA ALA A 40 6.97 -5.16 -4.40
C ALA A 40 8.32 -5.85 -4.18
N GLU A 41 8.92 -6.35 -5.25
CA GLU A 41 10.24 -7.00 -5.20
C GLU A 41 11.31 -6.01 -4.74
N GLU A 42 12.20 -6.50 -3.85
CA GLU A 42 13.35 -5.86 -3.22
C GLU A 42 13.05 -4.98 -1.98
N GLY A 43 12.65 -5.62 -0.88
CA GLY A 43 12.97 -5.14 0.49
C GLY A 43 12.12 -4.03 1.05
N GLU A 44 11.31 -3.32 0.30
CA GLU A 44 10.38 -2.31 0.76
C GLU A 44 8.94 -2.83 0.68
N GLN A 45 8.33 -3.08 1.84
CA GLN A 45 6.92 -3.48 1.90
C GLN A 45 6.04 -2.26 1.62
N VAL A 46 5.64 -2.10 0.38
CA VAL A 46 4.64 -1.11 -0.01
C VAL A 46 3.26 -1.72 0.24
N MET A 47 2.57 -1.23 1.24
CA MET A 47 1.29 -1.81 1.67
C MET A 47 0.13 -0.91 1.23
N TYR A 48 -0.66 -1.39 0.31
CA TYR A 48 -2.01 -0.90 0.02
C TYR A 48 -2.97 -2.08 -0.10
N GLN A 49 -4.26 -1.82 0.02
CA GLN A 49 -5.29 -2.86 -0.12
C GLN A 49 -6.05 -2.68 -1.43
N GLN A 50 -6.38 -3.80 -2.08
CA GLN A 50 -7.32 -3.80 -3.19
C GLN A 50 -8.71 -4.14 -2.67
N ILE A 51 -9.69 -3.32 -3.04
CA ILE A 51 -11.10 -3.51 -2.69
C ILE A 51 -11.97 -3.47 -3.95
N THR A 52 -13.23 -3.86 -3.84
CA THR A 52 -14.17 -3.77 -4.96
C THR A 52 -14.80 -2.38 -5.06
N PRO A 53 -15.36 -2.00 -6.23
CA PRO A 53 -16.11 -0.75 -6.36
C PRO A 53 -17.27 -0.64 -5.35
N GLU A 54 -17.95 -1.76 -5.03
CA GLU A 54 -19.05 -1.79 -4.06
C GLU A 54 -18.56 -1.53 -2.63
N GLN A 55 -17.40 -2.08 -2.28
CA GLN A 55 -16.76 -1.80 -0.99
C GLN A 55 -16.35 -0.33 -0.88
N ALA A 56 -15.75 0.23 -1.95
CA ALA A 56 -15.41 1.63 -2.01
C ALA A 56 -16.65 2.53 -1.84
N LYS A 57 -17.75 2.20 -2.55
CA LYS A 57 -19.03 2.92 -2.41
C LYS A 57 -19.56 2.85 -0.99
N THR A 58 -19.51 1.70 -0.34
CA THR A 58 -19.94 1.54 1.05
C THR A 58 -19.15 2.43 2.00
N ILE A 59 -17.83 2.54 1.80
CA ILE A 59 -16.97 3.42 2.59
C ILE A 59 -17.32 4.89 2.33
N MET A 60 -17.50 5.29 1.07
CA MET A 60 -17.93 6.66 0.72
C MET A 60 -19.27 7.04 1.36
N ASP A 61 -20.20 6.09 1.43
CA ASP A 61 -21.54 6.32 1.99
C ASP A 61 -21.59 6.21 3.53
N SER A 62 -20.54 5.73 4.18
CA SER A 62 -20.49 5.57 5.64
C SER A 62 -20.48 6.89 6.43
N GLY A 63 -20.15 7.99 5.75
CA GLY A 63 -19.95 9.29 6.36
C GLY A 63 -18.57 9.47 7.00
N GLU A 64 -17.66 8.52 6.78
CA GLU A 64 -16.26 8.67 7.14
C GLU A 64 -15.59 9.77 6.30
N ASP A 65 -14.66 10.47 6.91
CA ASP A 65 -13.87 11.49 6.21
C ASP A 65 -12.76 10.81 5.39
N VAL A 66 -13.08 10.51 4.13
CA VAL A 66 -12.18 9.84 3.20
C VAL A 66 -11.77 10.78 2.06
N LEU A 67 -10.58 10.59 1.52
CA LEU A 67 -10.16 11.23 0.27
C LEU A 67 -10.42 10.28 -0.90
N ILE A 68 -11.13 10.74 -1.92
CA ILE A 68 -11.32 10.03 -3.17
C ILE A 68 -10.34 10.62 -4.18
N LEU A 69 -9.45 9.80 -4.71
CA LEU A 69 -8.35 10.22 -5.57
C LEU A 69 -8.46 9.59 -6.97
N ASP A 70 -8.72 10.43 -7.96
CA ASP A 70 -8.62 10.09 -9.37
C ASP A 70 -7.16 10.23 -9.83
N THR A 71 -6.59 9.17 -10.35
CA THR A 71 -5.18 9.15 -10.80
C THR A 71 -5.03 9.17 -12.32
N ARG A 72 -6.11 9.59 -13.01
CA ARG A 72 -6.13 9.82 -14.46
C ARG A 72 -5.54 11.18 -14.82
N ALA A 73 -5.52 11.49 -16.09
CA ALA A 73 -5.18 12.83 -16.57
C ALA A 73 -6.35 13.82 -16.31
N GLN A 74 -6.04 15.11 -16.29
CA GLN A 74 -7.01 16.16 -16.02
C GLN A 74 -8.17 16.17 -17.02
N ASP A 75 -7.90 15.96 -18.30
CA ASP A 75 -8.90 15.89 -19.36
C ASP A 75 -9.87 14.70 -19.21
N GLU A 76 -9.37 13.57 -18.70
CA GLU A 76 -10.21 12.41 -18.37
C GLU A 76 -11.12 12.69 -17.17
N TYR A 77 -10.61 13.41 -16.17
CA TYR A 77 -11.36 13.83 -15.00
C TYR A 77 -12.46 14.81 -15.38
N ASP A 78 -12.15 15.84 -16.19
CA ASP A 78 -13.08 16.86 -16.66
C ASP A 78 -14.21 16.28 -17.54
N ALA A 79 -13.93 15.15 -18.20
CA ALA A 79 -14.93 14.42 -19.00
C ALA A 79 -15.91 13.58 -18.17
N GLY A 80 -15.64 13.41 -16.88
CA GLY A 80 -16.48 12.71 -15.92
C GLY A 80 -15.66 11.98 -14.87
N HIS A 81 -16.04 12.13 -13.60
CA HIS A 81 -15.34 11.57 -12.45
C HIS A 81 -16.31 11.13 -11.35
N ILE A 82 -15.81 10.39 -10.37
CA ILE A 82 -16.61 9.97 -9.22
C ILE A 82 -16.85 11.19 -8.33
N PRO A 83 -18.09 11.44 -7.90
CA PRO A 83 -18.44 12.61 -7.10
C PRO A 83 -17.57 12.80 -5.87
N GLY A 84 -17.06 14.02 -5.68
CA GLY A 84 -16.19 14.38 -4.56
C GLY A 84 -14.73 13.96 -4.71
N ALA A 85 -14.33 13.40 -5.84
CA ALA A 85 -12.93 13.06 -6.10
C ALA A 85 -12.09 14.30 -6.41
N ILE A 86 -10.83 14.28 -6.01
CA ILE A 86 -9.80 15.18 -6.53
C ILE A 86 -8.94 14.44 -7.56
N VAL A 87 -8.27 15.18 -8.44
CA VAL A 87 -7.41 14.60 -9.47
C VAL A 87 -5.94 14.90 -9.21
N ILE A 88 -5.13 13.85 -9.11
CA ILE A 88 -3.67 13.93 -9.17
C ILE A 88 -3.20 12.78 -10.07
N PRO A 89 -2.69 13.06 -11.27
CA PRO A 89 -2.19 12.02 -12.17
C PRO A 89 -1.17 11.11 -11.46
N HIS A 90 -1.21 9.81 -11.75
CA HIS A 90 -0.43 8.78 -11.06
C HIS A 90 1.08 9.05 -11.02
N ASP A 91 1.61 9.72 -12.04
CA ASP A 91 3.02 10.11 -12.18
C ASP A 91 3.37 11.44 -11.48
N GLN A 92 2.38 12.12 -10.88
CA GLN A 92 2.54 13.40 -10.19
C GLN A 92 2.29 13.31 -8.68
N ILE A 93 1.99 12.14 -8.14
CA ILE A 93 1.65 11.94 -6.71
C ILE A 93 2.73 12.51 -5.80
N GLU A 94 4.01 12.20 -6.04
CA GLU A 94 5.12 12.68 -5.22
C GLU A 94 5.34 14.19 -5.37
N ALA A 95 5.26 14.70 -6.61
CA ALA A 95 5.45 16.12 -6.89
C ALA A 95 4.33 17.00 -6.30
N ARG A 96 3.10 16.46 -6.22
CA ARG A 96 1.91 17.12 -5.71
C ARG A 96 1.48 16.63 -4.32
N ALA A 97 2.40 16.02 -3.58
CA ALA A 97 2.13 15.49 -2.24
C ALA A 97 1.63 16.55 -1.24
N HIS A 98 1.90 17.83 -1.50
CA HIS A 98 1.39 18.96 -0.70
C HIS A 98 -0.12 19.20 -0.84
N GLU A 99 -0.79 18.58 -1.80
CA GLU A 99 -2.23 18.60 -2.00
C GLU A 99 -2.94 17.44 -1.28
N LEU A 100 -2.16 16.48 -0.79
CA LEU A 100 -2.66 15.34 -0.03
C LEU A 100 -2.76 15.68 1.46
N PRO A 101 -3.63 14.98 2.22
CA PRO A 101 -3.76 15.20 3.66
C PRO A 101 -2.43 15.02 4.40
N ASP A 102 -2.21 15.82 5.44
CA ASP A 102 -1.05 15.66 6.34
C ASP A 102 -1.18 14.40 7.20
N GLU A 103 -2.41 14.00 7.53
CA GLU A 103 -2.73 12.81 8.30
C GLU A 103 -2.43 11.54 7.49
N LYS A 104 -1.41 10.80 7.91
CA LYS A 104 -0.94 9.61 7.19
C LYS A 104 -1.82 8.37 7.37
N ASP A 105 -2.71 8.39 8.33
CA ASP A 105 -3.74 7.39 8.60
C ASP A 105 -5.08 7.68 7.91
N LYS A 106 -5.20 8.84 7.24
CA LYS A 106 -6.37 9.18 6.43
C LYS A 106 -6.64 8.11 5.38
N THR A 107 -7.86 7.64 5.30
CA THR A 107 -8.28 6.70 4.27
C THR A 107 -8.31 7.37 2.90
N ILE A 108 -7.56 6.84 1.97
CA ILE A 108 -7.48 7.31 0.58
C ILE A 108 -8.02 6.21 -0.33
N LEU A 109 -9.14 6.49 -0.99
CA LEU A 109 -9.73 5.64 -2.01
C LEU A 109 -9.16 6.03 -3.38
N VAL A 110 -8.49 5.11 -4.05
CA VAL A 110 -7.72 5.40 -5.27
C VAL A 110 -8.30 4.65 -6.46
N TYR A 111 -8.53 5.35 -7.56
CA TYR A 111 -8.97 4.76 -8.81
C TYR A 111 -8.30 5.40 -10.03
N CYS A 112 -8.41 4.73 -11.17
CA CYS A 112 -8.08 5.34 -12.46
C CYS A 112 -9.12 4.94 -13.54
N ARG A 113 -8.69 4.72 -14.78
CA ARG A 113 -9.60 4.24 -15.83
C ARG A 113 -9.89 2.74 -15.71
N SER A 114 -8.85 1.90 -15.51
CA SER A 114 -8.92 0.44 -15.56
C SER A 114 -8.08 -0.28 -14.49
N GLY A 115 -7.65 0.41 -13.45
CA GLY A 115 -6.90 -0.18 -12.33
C GLY A 115 -5.36 -0.16 -12.47
N ARG A 116 -4.76 0.06 -13.65
CA ARG A 116 -3.31 0.01 -13.80
C ARG A 116 -2.59 1.21 -13.19
N ARG A 117 -3.05 2.43 -13.48
CA ARG A 117 -2.46 3.69 -12.97
C ARG A 117 -2.72 3.87 -11.47
N SER A 118 -3.88 3.44 -10.99
CA SER A 118 -4.25 3.51 -9.56
C SER A 118 -3.36 2.64 -8.68
N LYS A 119 -2.92 1.48 -9.15
CA LYS A 119 -1.95 0.63 -8.44
C LYS A 119 -0.60 1.34 -8.27
N LEU A 120 -0.07 1.96 -9.34
CA LEU A 120 1.18 2.73 -9.27
C LEU A 120 1.05 3.94 -8.32
N ALA A 121 -0.10 4.62 -8.36
CA ALA A 121 -0.38 5.72 -7.44
C ALA A 121 -0.49 5.23 -5.98
N ALA A 122 -1.14 4.10 -5.74
CA ALA A 122 -1.25 3.50 -4.41
C ALA A 122 0.11 3.13 -3.82
N GLU A 123 1.01 2.59 -4.65
CA GLU A 123 2.41 2.34 -4.26
C GLU A 123 3.14 3.63 -3.87
N SER A 124 3.00 4.70 -4.68
CA SER A 124 3.61 5.99 -4.37
C SER A 124 3.05 6.60 -3.08
N LEU A 125 1.73 6.50 -2.84
CA LEU A 125 1.10 6.94 -1.60
C LEU A 125 1.63 6.18 -0.38
N ALA A 126 1.77 4.86 -0.49
CA ALA A 126 2.32 4.05 0.59
C ALA A 126 3.79 4.39 0.88
N ARG A 127 4.62 4.66 -0.16
CA ARG A 127 5.99 5.18 0.01
C ARG A 127 6.02 6.55 0.69
N LEU A 128 5.02 7.38 0.48
CA LEU A 128 4.85 8.66 1.17
C LEU A 128 4.37 8.52 2.63
N GLY A 129 4.15 7.28 3.09
CA GLY A 129 3.81 6.95 4.47
C GLY A 129 2.31 6.86 4.77
N TYR A 130 1.44 6.90 3.75
CA TYR A 130 0.02 6.68 3.98
C TYR A 130 -0.26 5.21 4.29
N THR A 131 -0.96 4.96 5.40
CA THR A 131 -1.18 3.62 5.94
C THR A 131 -2.55 3.02 5.60
N SER A 132 -3.48 3.85 5.11
CA SER A 132 -4.84 3.44 4.74
C SER A 132 -5.12 3.79 3.28
N VAL A 133 -4.45 3.09 2.36
CA VAL A 133 -4.62 3.26 0.91
C VAL A 133 -5.42 2.09 0.36
N LEU A 134 -6.58 2.40 -0.23
CA LEU A 134 -7.54 1.43 -0.76
C LEU A 134 -7.72 1.66 -2.28
N GLU A 135 -7.19 0.75 -3.09
CA GLU A 135 -7.29 0.80 -4.55
C GLU A 135 -8.51 -0.02 -5.00
N PHE A 136 -9.41 0.57 -5.80
CA PHE A 136 -10.65 -0.09 -6.20
C PHE A 136 -10.87 -0.21 -7.71
N GLY A 137 -9.78 -0.14 -8.48
CA GLY A 137 -9.82 -0.45 -9.91
C GLY A 137 -10.05 0.76 -10.80
N GLY A 138 -11.01 0.66 -11.68
CA GLY A 138 -11.25 1.62 -12.73
C GLY A 138 -12.67 2.17 -12.77
N ILE A 139 -12.79 3.42 -13.24
CA ILE A 139 -14.09 4.06 -13.46
C ILE A 139 -14.93 3.33 -14.52
N ILE A 140 -14.31 2.56 -15.41
CA ILE A 140 -15.02 1.73 -16.40
C ILE A 140 -15.86 0.61 -15.76
N ASP A 141 -15.47 0.18 -14.56
CA ASP A 141 -16.15 -0.86 -13.79
C ASP A 141 -17.00 -0.26 -12.65
N TRP A 142 -17.09 1.07 -12.58
CA TRP A 142 -17.86 1.78 -11.57
C TRP A 142 -19.33 1.82 -11.93
N PRO A 143 -20.22 1.14 -11.19
CA PRO A 143 -21.64 1.00 -11.58
C PRO A 143 -22.53 2.15 -11.06
N TYR A 144 -21.95 3.17 -10.46
CA TYR A 144 -22.66 4.25 -9.80
C TYR A 144 -22.50 5.57 -10.56
N GLU A 145 -23.02 6.66 -9.99
CA GLU A 145 -23.01 7.97 -10.59
C GLU A 145 -21.59 8.53 -10.80
N VAL A 146 -21.45 9.30 -11.87
CA VAL A 146 -20.28 10.14 -12.19
C VAL A 146 -20.79 11.56 -12.49
N GLU A 147 -19.96 12.56 -12.21
CA GLU A 147 -20.25 13.98 -12.48
C GLU A 147 -19.22 14.60 -13.42
#